data_3bd5a2087dfc8bb755fa2700eac3dca7
#
_entry.id   3bd5a2087dfc8bb755fa2700eac3dca7
#
_cell.length_a   1.000
_cell.length_b   1.000
_cell.length_c   1.000
_cell.angle_alpha   90.00
_cell.angle_beta   90.00
_cell.angle_gamma   90.00
#
_symmetry.space_group_name_H-M   'P 1'
#
loop_
_entity.id
_entity.type
_entity.pdbx_description
1 polymer ?
#
loop_
_entity_poly.entity_id
_entity_poly.type
_entity_poly.pdbx_seq_one_letter_code
_entity_poly.pdbx_strand_id
1 'polypeptide(L)'
;MASNEKLDLIVKSLDGLKMEHDKLQAGSTNGIIAVVLTTAKELTVSEKDAVAKVIGDKLGYQVYMETTVDPSIIGGSILKAGDQVYDASVKRQMEKVGAAMAKAGMSGQSLEDPASITASLTETVKETKLDVDLEEVGIIEKVGDGIATVKGLKHAMAGELVELKGGVSGMVQNLLPDSVGVVLMGGETTVREGDILRRTGRLMEVPVGEGLLGRVVNPLGQPIDGKGEIHYAATRPVEAQSPGIADRKSVDVPLQTGIKAIDALVPIGRGQRELIIGDRGTGKSAVAVDTIINQKNTGVICIYVAIGQKASTIARLSRTLEKYGAKDYTIIVAATAAQSAPLQYLAPYAGVTMGEYFMDQGKDVLCIYDDLSKHAVAYRAMSLLLRRPPGREAYPGDVFYLHSRLLERAARRNEQAGGGSITALPVIETLAGDVGGYIPVSYTHLRAHETKA
;
A
#
# COMPACT_ATOMS: atom_id res chain seq x y z
N MET A 1 24.40 -38.87 16.75
CA MET A 1 23.41 -38.13 17.59
C MET A 1 22.87 -36.91 16.86
N ALA A 2 23.66 -36.06 16.22
CA ALA A 2 23.18 -34.85 15.53
C ALA A 2 22.27 -35.08 14.31
N SER A 3 22.27 -36.24 13.66
CA SER A 3 21.44 -36.54 12.48
C SER A 3 19.97 -36.82 12.86
N ASN A 4 19.72 -37.47 14.00
CA ASN A 4 18.37 -37.79 14.46
C ASN A 4 17.63 -36.55 14.95
N GLU A 5 18.31 -35.61 15.65
CA GLU A 5 17.69 -34.37 16.12
C GLU A 5 17.23 -33.46 14.98
N LYS A 6 18.00 -33.43 13.89
CA LYS A 6 17.66 -32.65 12.69
C LYS A 6 16.43 -33.21 11.97
N LEU A 7 16.39 -34.53 11.80
CA LEU A 7 15.25 -35.22 11.18
C LEU A 7 13.97 -35.03 12.03
N ASP A 8 14.08 -35.19 13.35
CA ASP A 8 12.99 -34.98 14.30
C ASP A 8 12.42 -33.56 14.25
N LEU A 9 13.28 -32.56 14.08
CA LEU A 9 12.86 -31.15 13.97
C LEU A 9 12.06 -30.90 12.69
N ILE A 10 12.49 -31.47 11.57
CA ILE A 10 11.80 -31.37 10.28
C ILE A 10 10.47 -32.14 10.34
N VAL A 11 10.44 -33.36 10.86
CA VAL A 11 9.24 -34.16 10.99
C VAL A 11 8.22 -33.47 11.90
N LYS A 12 8.65 -32.93 13.04
CA LYS A 12 7.80 -32.10 13.93
C LYS A 12 7.27 -30.84 13.26
N SER A 13 8.08 -30.19 12.42
CA SER A 13 7.63 -29.02 11.66
C SER A 13 6.51 -29.34 10.66
N LEU A 14 6.42 -30.60 10.24
CA LEU A 14 5.37 -31.10 9.34
C LEU A 14 4.14 -31.67 10.07
N ASP A 15 4.12 -31.67 11.42
CA ASP A 15 3.01 -32.27 12.18
C ASP A 15 1.64 -31.60 11.95
N GLY A 16 1.63 -30.31 11.65
CA GLY A 16 0.45 -29.54 11.30
C GLY A 16 0.08 -29.56 9.81
N LEU A 17 0.77 -30.36 8.99
CA LEU A 17 0.58 -30.34 7.54
C LEU A 17 -0.86 -30.75 7.17
N LYS A 18 -1.63 -29.82 6.64
CA LYS A 18 -2.96 -30.02 6.05
C LYS A 18 -2.99 -29.29 4.72
N MET A 19 -3.13 -30.03 3.62
CA MET A 19 -3.28 -29.44 2.28
C MET A 19 -4.63 -29.87 1.69
N GLU A 20 -5.26 -28.99 0.89
CA GLU A 20 -6.55 -29.28 0.30
C GLU A 20 -6.41 -30.32 -0.81
N HIS A 21 -7.11 -31.43 -0.65
CA HIS A 21 -7.04 -32.61 -1.52
C HIS A 21 -7.39 -32.29 -2.99
N ASP A 22 -8.44 -31.47 -3.20
CA ASP A 22 -8.89 -31.10 -4.55
C ASP A 22 -7.84 -30.31 -5.34
N LYS A 23 -7.02 -29.52 -4.65
CA LYS A 23 -5.95 -28.74 -5.26
C LYS A 23 -4.70 -29.56 -5.59
N LEU A 24 -4.47 -30.61 -4.80
CA LEU A 24 -3.36 -31.55 -5.04
C LEU A 24 -3.64 -32.47 -6.24
N GLN A 25 -4.91 -32.82 -6.48
CA GLN A 25 -5.30 -33.62 -7.65
C GLN A 25 -5.03 -32.90 -8.97
N ALA A 26 -5.21 -31.58 -9.04
CA ALA A 26 -4.95 -30.79 -10.25
C ALA A 26 -3.46 -30.77 -10.67
N GLY A 27 -2.54 -31.02 -9.72
CA GLY A 27 -1.09 -31.08 -9.95
C GLY A 27 -0.52 -32.51 -9.99
N SER A 28 -1.33 -33.55 -9.82
CA SER A 28 -0.85 -34.93 -9.80
C SER A 28 -0.89 -35.56 -11.18
N THR A 29 0.24 -36.15 -11.59
CA THR A 29 0.31 -36.99 -12.78
C THR A 29 0.43 -38.46 -12.34
N ASN A 30 -0.57 -39.29 -12.65
CA ASN A 30 -0.63 -40.72 -12.27
C ASN A 30 -0.59 -41.00 -10.73
N GLY A 31 -1.17 -40.13 -9.90
CA GLY A 31 -1.17 -40.33 -8.44
C GLY A 31 0.16 -39.99 -7.74
N ILE A 32 1.08 -39.35 -8.45
CA ILE A 32 2.35 -38.85 -7.91
C ILE A 32 2.29 -37.32 -7.86
N ILE A 33 2.62 -36.76 -6.69
CA ILE A 33 2.71 -35.31 -6.51
C ILE A 33 4.16 -34.89 -6.43
N ALA A 34 4.55 -33.89 -7.24
CA ALA A 34 5.84 -33.24 -7.13
C ALA A 34 5.81 -32.21 -6.00
N VAL A 35 6.73 -32.32 -5.05
CA VAL A 35 6.89 -31.38 -3.94
C VAL A 35 8.32 -30.86 -3.86
N VAL A 36 8.48 -29.60 -3.48
CA VAL A 36 9.78 -29.01 -3.18
C VAL A 36 9.88 -28.77 -1.68
N LEU A 37 10.86 -29.38 -1.05
CA LEU A 37 11.16 -29.19 0.37
C LEU A 37 12.39 -28.29 0.54
N THR A 38 12.21 -27.13 1.17
CA THR A 38 13.31 -26.23 1.52
C THR A 38 13.69 -26.46 2.98
N THR A 39 14.97 -26.66 3.25
CA THR A 39 15.53 -26.86 4.59
C THR A 39 16.74 -25.97 4.83
N ALA A 40 17.05 -25.67 6.10
CA ALA A 40 18.19 -24.82 6.46
C ALA A 40 19.55 -25.48 6.17
N LYS A 41 19.61 -26.82 6.13
CA LYS A 41 20.81 -27.60 5.89
C LYS A 41 20.51 -28.75 4.92
N GLU A 42 21.51 -29.18 4.20
CA GLU A 42 21.39 -30.28 3.25
C GLU A 42 20.96 -31.60 3.94
N LEU A 43 20.05 -32.34 3.30
CA LEU A 43 19.55 -33.64 3.75
C LEU A 43 20.33 -34.75 3.07
N THR A 44 20.67 -35.81 3.83
CA THR A 44 21.19 -37.06 3.30
C THR A 44 20.11 -37.83 2.54
N VAL A 45 20.50 -38.78 1.70
CA VAL A 45 19.55 -39.59 0.91
C VAL A 45 18.55 -40.32 1.81
N SER A 46 19.00 -40.91 2.92
CA SER A 46 18.13 -41.61 3.88
C SER A 46 17.16 -40.67 4.60
N GLU A 47 17.58 -39.42 4.89
CA GLU A 47 16.70 -38.40 5.48
C GLU A 47 15.65 -37.91 4.47
N LYS A 48 16.02 -37.78 3.19
CA LYS A 48 15.07 -37.42 2.11
C LYS A 48 13.98 -38.47 1.98
N ASP A 49 14.34 -39.76 1.95
CA ASP A 49 13.38 -40.86 1.82
C ASP A 49 12.44 -40.92 3.02
N ALA A 50 12.95 -40.71 4.24
CA ALA A 50 12.15 -40.68 5.46
C ALA A 50 11.14 -39.52 5.46
N VAL A 51 11.58 -38.32 5.07
CA VAL A 51 10.70 -37.14 4.99
C VAL A 51 9.68 -37.31 3.86
N ALA A 52 10.06 -37.81 2.69
CA ALA A 52 9.16 -38.09 1.58
C ALA A 52 8.03 -39.03 1.97
N LYS A 53 8.37 -40.09 2.75
CA LYS A 53 7.41 -41.04 3.28
C LYS A 53 6.41 -40.36 4.24
N VAL A 54 6.89 -39.56 5.19
CA VAL A 54 6.05 -38.83 6.13
C VAL A 54 5.08 -37.88 5.39
N ILE A 55 5.58 -37.16 4.38
CA ILE A 55 4.76 -36.27 3.55
C ILE A 55 3.72 -37.09 2.77
N GLY A 56 4.14 -38.19 2.15
CA GLY A 56 3.26 -39.08 1.40
C GLY A 56 2.13 -39.66 2.26
N ASP A 57 2.47 -40.16 3.47
CA ASP A 57 1.49 -40.68 4.43
C ASP A 57 0.48 -39.61 4.88
N LYS A 58 0.92 -38.35 5.05
CA LYS A 58 0.05 -37.23 5.46
C LYS A 58 -0.82 -36.71 4.32
N LEU A 59 -0.32 -36.68 3.10
CA LEU A 59 -1.05 -36.18 1.94
C LEU A 59 -1.90 -37.27 1.25
N GLY A 60 -1.64 -38.55 1.50
CA GLY A 60 -2.32 -39.66 0.87
C GLY A 60 -1.92 -39.91 -0.60
N TYR A 61 -0.73 -39.49 -0.99
CA TYR A 61 -0.19 -39.60 -2.35
C TYR A 61 1.26 -40.13 -2.37
N GLN A 62 1.68 -40.69 -3.48
CA GLN A 62 3.09 -40.87 -3.72
C GLN A 62 3.76 -39.52 -4.01
N VAL A 63 4.90 -39.28 -3.37
CA VAL A 63 5.58 -37.98 -3.43
C VAL A 63 6.88 -38.09 -4.18
N TYR A 64 7.05 -37.29 -5.22
CA TYR A 64 8.36 -37.03 -5.83
C TYR A 64 8.89 -35.73 -5.20
N MET A 65 9.98 -35.84 -4.41
CA MET A 65 10.47 -34.73 -3.60
C MET A 65 11.80 -34.20 -4.15
N GLU A 66 11.81 -32.91 -4.48
CA GLU A 66 13.01 -32.11 -4.71
C GLU A 66 13.40 -31.37 -3.43
N THR A 67 14.67 -31.21 -3.15
CA THR A 67 15.14 -30.52 -1.95
C THR A 67 16.00 -29.32 -2.29
N THR A 68 15.68 -28.19 -1.67
CA THR A 68 16.43 -26.93 -1.77
C THR A 68 17.01 -26.58 -0.40
N VAL A 69 18.22 -26.04 -0.37
CA VAL A 69 18.86 -25.58 0.88
C VAL A 69 18.83 -24.06 0.94
N ASP A 70 18.19 -23.53 1.98
CA ASP A 70 18.19 -22.09 2.27
C ASP A 70 18.51 -21.85 3.75
N PRO A 71 19.76 -21.50 4.09
CA PRO A 71 20.15 -21.24 5.47
C PRO A 71 19.40 -20.08 6.13
N SER A 72 18.78 -19.20 5.35
CA SER A 72 18.06 -18.01 5.86
C SER A 72 16.79 -18.36 6.64
N ILE A 73 16.26 -19.58 6.49
CA ILE A 73 15.09 -20.06 7.25
C ILE A 73 15.41 -20.39 8.71
N ILE A 74 16.71 -20.42 9.08
CA ILE A 74 17.29 -20.70 10.42
C ILE A 74 17.05 -22.17 10.84
N GLY A 75 15.86 -22.72 10.64
CA GLY A 75 15.46 -24.10 10.97
C GLY A 75 14.03 -24.38 10.55
N GLY A 76 13.56 -25.62 10.79
CA GLY A 76 12.28 -26.09 10.31
C GLY A 76 12.31 -26.42 8.83
N SER A 77 11.13 -26.36 8.18
CA SER A 77 11.01 -26.68 6.75
C SER A 77 9.95 -25.84 6.06
N ILE A 78 10.12 -25.64 4.75
CA ILE A 78 9.08 -25.06 3.87
C ILE A 78 8.77 -26.12 2.83
N LEU A 79 7.52 -26.58 2.77
CA LEU A 79 7.04 -27.55 1.79
C LEU A 79 6.16 -26.85 0.76
N LYS A 80 6.49 -27.02 -0.51
CA LYS A 80 5.69 -26.52 -1.63
C LYS A 80 5.14 -27.71 -2.43
N ALA A 81 3.82 -27.70 -2.65
CA ALA A 81 3.14 -28.69 -3.49
C ALA A 81 2.15 -27.94 -4.42
N GLY A 82 2.48 -27.86 -5.71
CA GLY A 82 1.73 -27.06 -6.67
C GLY A 82 1.75 -25.57 -6.31
N ASP A 83 0.57 -24.99 -6.11
CA ASP A 83 0.37 -23.58 -5.73
C ASP A 83 0.22 -23.38 -4.20
N GLN A 84 0.41 -24.41 -3.41
CA GLN A 84 0.35 -24.37 -1.95
C GLN A 84 1.75 -24.43 -1.33
N VAL A 85 1.97 -23.59 -0.31
CA VAL A 85 3.21 -23.60 0.49
C VAL A 85 2.84 -23.75 1.96
N TYR A 86 3.46 -24.71 2.59
CA TYR A 86 3.42 -24.92 4.04
C TYR A 86 4.76 -24.46 4.62
N ASP A 87 4.77 -23.30 5.27
CA ASP A 87 5.97 -22.69 5.86
C ASP A 87 5.98 -22.87 7.38
N ALA A 88 6.74 -23.86 7.83
CA ALA A 88 7.00 -24.14 9.24
C ALA A 88 8.45 -23.77 9.63
N SER A 89 9.03 -22.76 8.98
CA SER A 89 10.38 -22.27 9.31
C SER A 89 10.40 -21.52 10.64
N VAL A 90 11.52 -21.61 11.34
CA VAL A 90 11.77 -20.85 12.59
C VAL A 90 11.73 -19.35 12.31
N LYS A 91 12.25 -18.91 11.16
CA LYS A 91 12.20 -17.51 10.73
C LYS A 91 10.76 -16.98 10.72
N ARG A 92 9.83 -17.72 10.10
CA ARG A 92 8.41 -17.35 10.03
C ARG A 92 7.74 -17.29 11.41
N GLN A 93 8.08 -18.22 12.29
CA GLN A 93 7.59 -18.22 13.65
C GLN A 93 8.07 -16.97 14.42
N MET A 94 9.34 -16.59 14.26
CA MET A 94 9.90 -15.37 14.86
C MET A 94 9.22 -14.09 14.30
N GLU A 95 8.96 -14.04 13.01
CA GLU A 95 8.22 -12.91 12.39
C GLU A 95 6.79 -12.77 12.93
N LYS A 96 6.07 -13.89 13.10
CA LYS A 96 4.73 -13.91 13.72
C LYS A 96 4.76 -13.42 15.17
N VAL A 97 5.73 -13.87 15.95
CA VAL A 97 5.92 -13.40 17.34
C VAL A 97 6.27 -11.91 17.38
N GLY A 98 7.17 -11.44 16.52
CA GLY A 98 7.52 -10.03 16.42
C GLY A 98 6.32 -9.15 16.05
N ALA A 99 5.49 -9.60 15.11
CA ALA A 99 4.26 -8.88 14.72
C ALA A 99 3.22 -8.87 15.85
N ALA A 100 3.09 -9.96 16.62
CA ALA A 100 2.20 -10.02 17.78
C ALA A 100 2.66 -9.08 18.90
N MET A 101 3.96 -8.97 19.14
CA MET A 101 4.54 -8.04 20.10
C MET A 101 4.36 -6.58 19.71
N ALA A 102 4.53 -6.26 18.42
CA ALA A 102 4.28 -4.92 17.89
C ALA A 102 2.79 -4.52 18.03
N LYS A 103 1.88 -5.48 17.83
CA LYS A 103 0.43 -5.28 18.02
C LYS A 103 0.04 -5.06 19.49
N ALA A 104 0.75 -5.71 20.42
CA ALA A 104 0.51 -5.59 21.87
C ALA A 104 1.02 -4.27 22.46
N GLY A 105 1.55 -3.34 21.65
CA GLY A 105 2.01 -2.03 22.11
C GLY A 105 3.29 -2.07 22.96
N MET A 106 4.04 -3.18 22.92
CA MET A 106 5.27 -3.36 23.71
C MET A 106 6.50 -2.63 23.13
N SER A 107 6.35 -1.90 22.03
CA SER A 107 7.41 -1.04 21.51
C SER A 107 7.33 0.34 22.15
N GLY A 108 7.90 0.53 23.36
CA GLY A 108 8.08 1.88 23.91
C GLY A 108 7.82 2.11 25.39
N GLN A 109 7.47 1.10 26.18
CA GLN A 109 7.47 1.26 27.63
C GLN A 109 8.87 1.00 28.21
N SER A 110 9.31 1.93 29.07
CA SER A 110 10.54 1.78 29.84
C SER A 110 10.53 0.48 30.63
N LEU A 111 11.42 -0.42 30.28
CA LEU A 111 11.55 -1.77 30.82
C LEU A 111 12.36 -1.67 32.12
N GLU A 112 11.70 -1.59 33.25
CA GLU A 112 12.37 -1.50 34.59
C GLU A 112 12.68 -2.85 35.21
N ASP A 113 12.12 -3.99 34.73
CA ASP A 113 12.40 -5.31 35.32
C ASP A 113 12.52 -6.42 34.26
N PRO A 114 13.70 -7.07 34.11
CA PRO A 114 13.90 -8.16 33.17
C PRO A 114 13.03 -9.41 33.43
N ALA A 115 12.59 -9.64 34.66
CA ALA A 115 11.77 -10.79 35.01
C ALA A 115 10.32 -10.66 34.51
N SER A 116 9.77 -9.44 34.54
CA SER A 116 8.42 -9.15 34.01
C SER A 116 8.35 -9.29 32.50
N ILE A 117 9.44 -8.94 31.80
CA ILE A 117 9.58 -9.09 30.34
C ILE A 117 9.56 -10.57 29.97
N THR A 118 10.33 -11.39 30.67
CA THR A 118 10.42 -12.82 30.39
C THR A 118 9.09 -13.53 30.64
N ALA A 119 8.34 -13.11 31.67
CA ALA A 119 7.02 -13.64 31.97
C ALA A 119 5.99 -13.27 30.88
N SER A 120 5.92 -11.98 30.50
CA SER A 120 5.04 -11.49 29.42
C SER A 120 5.38 -12.11 28.07
N LEU A 121 6.66 -12.27 27.74
CA LEU A 121 7.13 -12.96 26.54
C LEU A 121 6.70 -14.42 26.52
N THR A 122 6.84 -15.12 27.64
CA THR A 122 6.48 -16.53 27.77
C THR A 122 4.97 -16.73 27.65
N GLU A 123 4.17 -15.81 28.16
CA GLU A 123 2.72 -15.82 28.07
C GLU A 123 2.23 -15.50 26.65
N THR A 124 2.79 -14.45 26.02
CA THR A 124 2.50 -14.10 24.63
C THR A 124 2.87 -15.23 23.66
N VAL A 125 4.01 -15.90 23.89
CA VAL A 125 4.42 -17.06 23.05
C VAL A 125 3.51 -18.27 23.28
N LYS A 126 3.01 -18.49 24.51
CA LYS A 126 2.05 -19.58 24.81
C LYS A 126 0.66 -19.31 24.28
N GLU A 127 0.21 -18.07 24.30
CA GLU A 127 -1.11 -17.66 23.78
C GLU A 127 -1.11 -17.55 22.25
N THR A 128 0.03 -17.31 21.62
CA THR A 128 0.16 -17.33 20.16
C THR A 128 0.07 -18.78 19.71
N LYS A 129 -1.13 -19.23 19.31
CA LYS A 129 -1.27 -20.50 18.61
C LYS A 129 -0.44 -20.41 17.35
N LEU A 130 0.63 -21.20 17.30
CA LEU A 130 1.50 -21.38 16.14
C LEU A 130 0.77 -22.28 15.12
N ASP A 131 -0.46 -21.90 14.72
CA ASP A 131 -1.11 -22.53 13.57
C ASP A 131 -0.31 -22.11 12.32
N VAL A 132 0.22 -23.09 11.63
CA VAL A 132 0.85 -22.89 10.33
C VAL A 132 -0.29 -22.79 9.33
N ASP A 133 -0.63 -21.54 8.97
CA ASP A 133 -1.61 -21.27 7.94
C ASP A 133 -1.07 -21.67 6.57
N LEU A 134 -1.88 -22.34 5.78
CA LEU A 134 -1.62 -22.54 4.35
C LEU A 134 -1.66 -21.18 3.66
N GLU A 135 -0.50 -20.66 3.31
CA GLU A 135 -0.40 -19.41 2.56
C GLU A 135 -0.57 -19.72 1.07
N GLU A 136 -1.48 -18.99 0.44
CA GLU A 136 -1.60 -19.02 -1.01
C GLU A 136 -0.45 -18.19 -1.60
N VAL A 137 0.33 -18.82 -2.45
CA VAL A 137 1.48 -18.19 -3.11
C VAL A 137 1.29 -18.16 -4.61
N GLY A 138 1.84 -17.11 -5.23
CA GLY A 138 1.93 -17.00 -6.66
C GLY A 138 3.38 -17.08 -7.13
N ILE A 139 3.54 -17.50 -8.38
CA ILE A 139 4.81 -17.50 -9.07
C ILE A 139 4.79 -16.40 -10.12
N ILE A 140 5.83 -15.57 -10.13
CA ILE A 140 5.98 -14.52 -11.12
C ILE A 140 6.32 -15.17 -12.47
N GLU A 141 5.43 -15.03 -13.42
CA GLU A 141 5.61 -15.52 -14.78
C GLU A 141 6.36 -14.50 -15.65
N LYS A 142 6.06 -13.21 -15.45
CA LYS A 142 6.73 -12.10 -16.15
C LYS A 142 6.83 -10.90 -15.21
N VAL A 143 7.94 -10.17 -15.31
CA VAL A 143 8.15 -8.93 -14.60
C VAL A 143 8.81 -7.90 -15.53
N GLY A 144 8.33 -6.65 -15.47
CA GLY A 144 8.90 -5.54 -16.22
C GLY A 144 8.15 -4.24 -15.92
N ASP A 145 8.88 -3.12 -15.94
CA ASP A 145 8.33 -1.77 -15.78
C ASP A 145 7.43 -1.57 -14.54
N GLY A 146 7.78 -2.24 -13.43
CA GLY A 146 7.03 -2.15 -12.18
C GLY A 146 5.76 -2.99 -12.11
N ILE A 147 5.56 -3.91 -13.07
CA ILE A 147 4.41 -4.82 -13.09
C ILE A 147 4.89 -6.26 -13.16
N ALA A 148 4.24 -7.12 -12.38
CA ALA A 148 4.42 -8.55 -12.40
C ALA A 148 3.12 -9.26 -12.81
N THR A 149 3.22 -10.23 -13.71
CA THR A 149 2.15 -11.19 -13.99
C THR A 149 2.41 -12.43 -13.17
N VAL A 150 1.45 -12.82 -12.36
CA VAL A 150 1.59 -13.86 -11.34
C VAL A 150 0.56 -14.97 -11.57
N LYS A 151 0.98 -16.21 -11.50
CA LYS A 151 0.09 -17.40 -11.50
C LYS A 151 -0.05 -17.94 -10.08
N GLY A 152 -1.21 -18.54 -9.76
CA GLY A 152 -1.44 -19.28 -8.52
C GLY A 152 -2.21 -18.54 -7.43
N LEU A 153 -2.49 -17.24 -7.58
CA LEU A 153 -3.25 -16.43 -6.60
C LEU A 153 -4.75 -16.43 -6.92
N LYS A 154 -5.43 -17.55 -6.75
CA LYS A 154 -6.85 -17.72 -7.16
C LYS A 154 -7.83 -16.91 -6.30
N HIS A 155 -7.50 -16.65 -5.05
CA HIS A 155 -8.37 -15.94 -4.11
C HIS A 155 -7.89 -14.50 -3.84
N ALA A 156 -6.94 -13.97 -4.64
CA ALA A 156 -6.47 -12.61 -4.48
C ALA A 156 -7.60 -11.60 -4.70
N MET A 157 -7.59 -10.53 -3.93
CA MET A 157 -8.54 -9.42 -4.04
C MET A 157 -7.90 -8.23 -4.76
N ALA A 158 -8.69 -7.49 -5.54
CA ALA A 158 -8.21 -6.22 -6.09
C ALA A 158 -7.85 -5.25 -4.95
N GLY A 159 -6.68 -4.59 -5.06
CA GLY A 159 -6.15 -3.72 -4.01
C GLY A 159 -5.43 -4.46 -2.87
N GLU A 160 -5.35 -5.78 -2.92
CA GLU A 160 -4.66 -6.57 -1.89
C GLU A 160 -3.16 -6.32 -1.92
N LEU A 161 -2.59 -6.13 -0.73
CA LEU A 161 -1.14 -6.07 -0.52
C LEU A 161 -0.55 -7.49 -0.65
N VAL A 162 0.50 -7.61 -1.42
CA VAL A 162 1.27 -8.84 -1.59
C VAL A 162 2.74 -8.59 -1.29
N GLU A 163 3.41 -9.59 -0.76
CA GLU A 163 4.80 -9.51 -0.36
C GLU A 163 5.67 -10.44 -1.20
N LEU A 164 6.79 -9.91 -1.66
CA LEU A 164 7.81 -10.65 -2.40
C LEU A 164 9.03 -10.93 -1.53
N LYS A 165 9.83 -11.88 -1.94
CA LYS A 165 11.13 -12.15 -1.31
C LYS A 165 11.99 -10.88 -1.31
N GLY A 166 12.59 -10.55 -0.15
CA GLY A 166 13.42 -9.36 0.00
C GLY A 166 12.67 -8.10 0.48
N GLY A 167 11.40 -8.22 0.91
CA GLY A 167 10.63 -7.12 1.50
C GLY A 167 10.03 -6.14 0.47
N VAL A 168 10.04 -6.52 -0.81
CA VAL A 168 9.35 -5.74 -1.85
C VAL A 168 7.85 -5.95 -1.70
N SER A 169 7.09 -4.87 -1.65
CA SER A 169 5.63 -4.92 -1.61
C SER A 169 5.04 -4.73 -3.00
N GLY A 170 3.92 -5.38 -3.25
CA GLY A 170 3.11 -5.20 -4.46
C GLY A 170 1.63 -5.04 -4.13
N MET A 171 0.87 -4.53 -5.07
CA MET A 171 -0.58 -4.41 -4.97
C MET A 171 -1.24 -5.12 -6.14
N VAL A 172 -2.23 -5.95 -5.84
CA VAL A 172 -3.05 -6.63 -6.85
C VAL A 172 -3.92 -5.60 -7.57
N GLN A 173 -3.77 -5.51 -8.89
CA GLN A 173 -4.49 -4.50 -9.67
C GLN A 173 -5.39 -5.11 -10.75
N ASN A 174 -5.07 -6.29 -11.27
CA ASN A 174 -5.85 -6.93 -12.31
C ASN A 174 -6.04 -8.41 -12.00
N LEU A 175 -7.28 -8.88 -12.08
CA LEU A 175 -7.64 -10.27 -11.86
C LEU A 175 -8.08 -10.88 -13.19
N LEU A 176 -7.32 -11.85 -13.68
CA LEU A 176 -7.63 -12.61 -14.89
C LEU A 176 -7.92 -14.07 -14.51
N PRO A 177 -8.60 -14.86 -15.35
CA PRO A 177 -8.94 -16.25 -15.02
C PRO A 177 -7.73 -17.11 -14.63
N ASP A 178 -6.58 -16.92 -15.29
CA ASP A 178 -5.39 -17.77 -15.12
C ASP A 178 -4.19 -17.03 -14.51
N SER A 179 -4.30 -15.71 -14.27
CA SER A 179 -3.19 -14.90 -13.77
C SER A 179 -3.67 -13.65 -13.06
N VAL A 180 -2.78 -13.09 -12.24
CA VAL A 180 -3.02 -11.86 -11.49
C VAL A 180 -1.97 -10.83 -11.89
N GLY A 181 -2.42 -9.63 -12.25
CA GLY A 181 -1.55 -8.48 -12.48
C GLY A 181 -1.25 -7.76 -11.18
N VAL A 182 0.02 -7.76 -10.78
CA VAL A 182 0.52 -7.13 -9.56
C VAL A 182 1.38 -5.94 -9.93
N VAL A 183 1.16 -4.84 -9.26
CA VAL A 183 1.91 -3.61 -9.39
C VAL A 183 2.92 -3.52 -8.26
N LEU A 184 4.22 -3.41 -8.58
CA LEU A 184 5.32 -3.38 -7.62
C LEU A 184 5.51 -1.98 -7.05
N MET A 185 5.61 -1.88 -5.72
CA MET A 185 5.77 -0.62 -5.00
C MET A 185 7.25 -0.30 -4.73
N GLY A 186 8.09 -0.43 -5.74
CA GLY A 186 9.55 -0.27 -5.67
C GLY A 186 10.28 -1.61 -5.76
N GLY A 187 11.62 -1.57 -5.73
CA GLY A 187 12.46 -2.78 -5.77
C GLY A 187 12.42 -3.55 -7.10
N GLU A 188 12.02 -2.92 -8.19
CA GLU A 188 11.83 -3.54 -9.51
C GLU A 188 13.06 -4.30 -10.02
N THR A 189 14.26 -3.83 -9.65
CA THR A 189 15.53 -4.42 -10.06
C THR A 189 15.89 -5.72 -9.32
N THR A 190 15.22 -5.99 -8.20
CA THR A 190 15.50 -7.17 -7.35
C THR A 190 14.55 -8.33 -7.62
N VAL A 191 13.42 -8.07 -8.27
CA VAL A 191 12.37 -9.05 -8.57
C VAL A 191 12.65 -9.73 -9.91
N ARG A 192 12.52 -11.06 -9.98
CA ARG A 192 12.80 -11.87 -11.16
C ARG A 192 11.64 -12.81 -11.49
N GLU A 193 11.60 -13.25 -12.75
CA GLU A 193 10.73 -14.35 -13.16
C GLU A 193 11.07 -15.62 -12.37
N GLY A 194 10.04 -16.33 -11.92
CA GLY A 194 10.16 -17.50 -11.05
C GLY A 194 10.16 -17.19 -9.54
N ASP A 195 10.27 -15.91 -9.14
CA ASP A 195 10.18 -15.54 -7.72
C ASP A 195 8.78 -15.82 -7.17
N ILE A 196 8.76 -16.11 -5.87
CA ILE A 196 7.51 -16.41 -5.14
C ILE A 196 6.98 -15.12 -4.52
N LEU A 197 5.69 -14.92 -4.68
CA LEU A 197 4.91 -13.84 -4.11
C LEU A 197 3.86 -14.42 -3.18
N ARG A 198 3.68 -13.81 -2.00
CA ARG A 198 2.74 -14.24 -0.96
C ARG A 198 1.60 -13.25 -0.82
N ARG A 199 0.41 -13.76 -0.60
CA ARG A 199 -0.74 -12.95 -0.21
C ARG A 199 -0.63 -12.53 1.25
N THR A 200 -1.09 -11.34 1.56
CA THR A 200 -1.21 -10.87 2.95
C THR A 200 -2.66 -10.94 3.48
N GLY A 201 -3.65 -11.11 2.60
CA GLY A 201 -5.06 -11.01 2.94
C GLY A 201 -5.50 -9.61 3.37
N ARG A 202 -4.65 -8.60 3.24
CA ARG A 202 -4.90 -7.21 3.63
C ARG A 202 -4.87 -6.30 2.42
N LEU A 203 -5.70 -5.27 2.43
CA LEU A 203 -5.62 -4.21 1.43
C LEU A 203 -4.33 -3.39 1.61
N MET A 204 -3.91 -2.69 0.55
CA MET A 204 -2.79 -1.75 0.63
C MET A 204 -3.07 -0.67 1.66
N GLU A 205 -2.17 -0.50 2.63
CA GLU A 205 -2.30 0.43 3.76
C GLU A 205 -1.16 1.43 3.78
N VAL A 206 -1.42 2.59 4.38
CA VAL A 206 -0.41 3.61 4.65
C VAL A 206 -0.44 4.02 6.12
N PRO A 207 0.72 4.38 6.70
CA PRO A 207 0.78 4.89 8.06
C PRO A 207 0.11 6.25 8.17
N VAL A 208 -0.57 6.47 9.29
CA VAL A 208 -1.27 7.70 9.63
C VAL A 208 -0.93 8.13 11.06
N GLY A 209 -1.00 9.40 11.35
CA GLY A 209 -0.74 9.92 12.70
C GLY A 209 -0.13 11.32 12.70
N GLU A 210 -0.08 11.92 13.88
CA GLU A 210 0.49 13.27 14.08
C GLU A 210 2.01 13.31 13.81
N GLY A 211 2.71 12.19 13.97
CA GLY A 211 4.14 12.10 13.65
C GLY A 211 4.50 12.39 12.20
N LEU A 212 3.53 12.41 11.29
CA LEU A 212 3.71 12.79 9.89
C LEU A 212 3.76 14.30 9.67
N LEU A 213 3.28 15.11 10.63
CA LEU A 213 3.30 16.58 10.53
C LEU A 213 4.75 17.09 10.44
N GLY A 214 4.99 18.02 9.55
CA GLY A 214 6.32 18.58 9.30
C GLY A 214 7.27 17.67 8.51
N ARG A 215 6.82 16.50 8.06
CA ARG A 215 7.64 15.50 7.36
C ARG A 215 7.40 15.49 5.86
N VAL A 216 8.42 14.99 5.15
CA VAL A 216 8.32 14.66 3.72
C VAL A 216 8.43 13.15 3.59
N VAL A 217 7.38 12.53 3.06
CA VAL A 217 7.27 11.07 2.94
C VAL A 217 7.02 10.65 1.50
N ASN A 218 7.35 9.42 1.19
CA ASN A 218 6.94 8.78 -0.06
C ASN A 218 5.47 8.29 0.05
N PRO A 219 4.85 7.80 -1.03
CA PRO A 219 3.46 7.30 -1.01
C PRO A 219 3.22 6.11 -0.08
N LEU A 220 4.26 5.41 0.36
CA LEU A 220 4.19 4.34 1.36
C LEU A 220 4.29 4.86 2.80
N GLY A 221 4.41 6.19 3.00
CA GLY A 221 4.58 6.82 4.31
C GLY A 221 6.02 6.78 4.85
N GLN A 222 6.98 6.28 4.08
CA GLN A 222 8.38 6.23 4.51
C GLN A 222 9.03 7.62 4.40
N PRO A 223 9.81 8.06 5.40
CA PRO A 223 10.45 9.36 5.39
C PRO A 223 11.54 9.46 4.31
N ILE A 224 11.54 10.59 3.59
CA ILE A 224 12.55 10.91 2.56
C ILE A 224 13.24 12.25 2.84
N ASP A 225 13.01 12.83 4.01
CA ASP A 225 13.54 14.12 4.44
C ASP A 225 14.85 14.04 5.25
N GLY A 226 15.35 12.83 5.49
CA GLY A 226 16.58 12.60 6.27
C GLY A 226 16.46 12.85 7.77
N LYS A 227 15.23 13.03 8.30
CA LYS A 227 14.99 13.32 9.74
C LYS A 227 14.75 12.06 10.60
N GLY A 228 15.14 10.89 10.12
CA GLY A 228 14.96 9.63 10.84
C GLY A 228 13.54 9.05 10.73
N GLU A 229 13.29 7.97 11.45
CA GLU A 229 12.03 7.23 11.44
C GLU A 229 10.86 8.06 11.97
N ILE A 230 9.65 7.70 11.56
CA ILE A 230 8.41 8.36 11.97
C ILE A 230 7.63 7.40 12.86
N HIS A 231 7.23 7.88 14.04
CA HIS A 231 6.26 7.18 14.87
C HIS A 231 4.85 7.50 14.39
N TYR A 232 4.16 6.51 13.87
CA TYR A 232 2.79 6.64 13.40
C TYR A 232 1.82 5.97 14.38
N ALA A 233 0.58 6.50 14.41
CA ALA A 233 -0.43 6.03 15.36
C ALA A 233 -1.10 4.72 14.91
N ALA A 234 -1.30 4.56 13.60
CA ALA A 234 -1.99 3.42 13.00
C ALA A 234 -1.64 3.29 11.50
N THR A 235 -2.11 2.21 10.87
CA THR A 235 -2.20 2.07 9.41
C THR A 235 -3.64 2.14 8.97
N ARG A 236 -3.90 2.64 7.76
CA ARG A 236 -5.23 2.70 7.16
C ARG A 236 -5.20 2.25 5.70
N PRO A 237 -6.25 1.59 5.21
CA PRO A 237 -6.38 1.26 3.81
C PRO A 237 -6.30 2.51 2.92
N VAL A 238 -5.55 2.42 1.84
CA VAL A 238 -5.38 3.52 0.89
C VAL A 238 -6.68 3.79 0.13
N GLU A 239 -7.39 2.72 -0.23
CA GLU A 239 -8.70 2.81 -0.86
C GLU A 239 -9.78 2.66 0.21
N ALA A 240 -10.34 3.79 0.65
CA ALA A 240 -11.46 3.87 1.58
C ALA A 240 -12.71 4.39 0.87
N GLN A 241 -13.86 4.03 1.41
CA GLN A 241 -15.14 4.58 0.95
C GLN A 241 -15.25 6.06 1.34
N SER A 242 -15.81 6.86 0.43
CA SER A 242 -16.12 8.26 0.72
C SER A 242 -17.23 8.36 1.77
N PRO A 243 -17.32 9.48 2.54
CA PRO A 243 -18.41 9.73 3.45
C PRO A 243 -19.77 9.59 2.76
N GLY A 244 -20.73 8.91 3.40
CA GLY A 244 -22.09 8.74 2.89
C GLY A 244 -22.86 10.05 2.79
N ILE A 245 -23.99 10.04 2.10
CA ILE A 245 -24.85 11.24 1.96
C ILE A 245 -25.35 11.73 3.34
N ALA A 246 -25.71 10.80 4.22
CA ALA A 246 -26.18 11.11 5.57
C ALA A 246 -25.10 11.70 6.48
N ASP A 247 -23.82 11.42 6.19
CA ASP A 247 -22.67 11.88 6.99
C ASP A 247 -22.21 13.28 6.60
N ARG A 248 -22.66 13.80 5.46
CA ARG A 248 -22.25 15.10 4.92
C ARG A 248 -23.05 16.23 5.51
N LYS A 249 -22.37 17.36 5.71
CA LYS A 249 -22.94 18.65 6.07
C LYS A 249 -22.69 19.64 4.93
N SER A 250 -23.60 20.61 4.75
CA SER A 250 -23.40 21.70 3.80
C SER A 250 -22.12 22.48 4.10
N VAL A 251 -21.45 22.91 3.05
CA VAL A 251 -20.23 23.72 3.12
C VAL A 251 -20.64 25.17 3.42
N ASP A 252 -20.43 25.63 4.64
CA ASP A 252 -20.84 26.94 5.16
C ASP A 252 -19.72 27.72 5.86
N VAL A 253 -18.49 27.14 5.93
CA VAL A 253 -17.34 27.82 6.53
C VAL A 253 -16.27 28.08 5.46
N PRO A 254 -15.84 29.33 5.25
CA PRO A 254 -14.84 29.64 4.24
C PRO A 254 -13.46 29.12 4.63
N LEU A 255 -12.72 28.63 3.62
CA LEU A 255 -11.29 28.41 3.66
C LEU A 255 -10.60 29.64 3.07
N GLN A 256 -9.97 30.44 3.88
CA GLN A 256 -9.29 31.64 3.39
C GLN A 256 -7.95 31.25 2.74
N THR A 257 -7.84 31.55 1.44
CA THR A 257 -6.61 31.30 0.68
C THR A 257 -5.57 32.40 0.90
N GLY A 258 -5.98 33.56 1.38
CA GLY A 258 -5.16 34.79 1.47
C GLY A 258 -4.95 35.48 0.13
N ILE A 259 -5.57 34.98 -0.93
CA ILE A 259 -5.53 35.59 -2.27
C ILE A 259 -6.81 36.37 -2.47
N LYS A 260 -6.72 37.69 -2.45
CA LYS A 260 -7.91 38.60 -2.50
C LYS A 260 -8.92 38.28 -3.61
N ALA A 261 -8.40 37.93 -4.80
CA ALA A 261 -9.26 37.62 -5.94
C ALA A 261 -10.08 36.35 -5.71
N ILE A 262 -9.48 35.33 -5.10
CA ILE A 262 -10.18 34.09 -4.79
C ILE A 262 -11.15 34.30 -3.63
N ASP A 263 -10.66 34.82 -2.52
CA ASP A 263 -11.48 34.96 -1.29
C ASP A 263 -12.67 35.91 -1.45
N ALA A 264 -12.56 36.89 -2.36
CA ALA A 264 -13.64 37.86 -2.59
C ALA A 264 -14.63 37.48 -3.72
N LEU A 265 -14.16 36.79 -4.78
CA LEU A 265 -14.95 36.54 -5.99
C LEU A 265 -15.36 35.10 -6.17
N VAL A 266 -14.55 34.15 -5.70
CA VAL A 266 -14.76 32.68 -5.83
C VAL A 266 -14.35 32.02 -4.52
N PRO A 267 -15.02 32.32 -3.39
CA PRO A 267 -14.63 31.82 -2.09
C PRO A 267 -14.68 30.27 -2.05
N ILE A 268 -13.65 29.68 -1.46
CA ILE A 268 -13.57 28.23 -1.26
C ILE A 268 -14.09 27.91 0.15
N GLY A 269 -14.93 26.88 0.27
CA GLY A 269 -15.45 26.41 1.55
C GLY A 269 -14.67 25.21 2.08
N ARG A 270 -14.64 25.04 3.40
CA ARG A 270 -14.07 23.86 4.06
C ARG A 270 -14.91 22.63 3.76
N GLY A 271 -14.31 21.63 3.08
CA GLY A 271 -15.00 20.46 2.57
C GLY A 271 -15.33 20.52 1.07
N GLN A 272 -15.01 21.64 0.41
CA GLN A 272 -15.25 21.84 -1.03
C GLN A 272 -14.11 21.23 -1.87
N ARG A 273 -14.42 20.99 -3.14
CA ARG A 273 -13.46 20.60 -4.19
C ARG A 273 -13.35 21.75 -5.16
N GLU A 274 -12.17 22.37 -5.29
CA GLU A 274 -11.94 23.48 -6.20
C GLU A 274 -10.76 23.20 -7.12
N LEU A 275 -11.00 23.21 -8.44
CA LEU A 275 -10.01 22.90 -9.45
C LEU A 275 -9.10 24.10 -9.75
N ILE A 276 -7.80 23.88 -9.71
CA ILE A 276 -6.79 24.82 -10.20
C ILE A 276 -6.31 24.33 -11.57
N ILE A 277 -6.70 25.01 -12.63
CA ILE A 277 -6.42 24.58 -14.02
C ILE A 277 -5.65 25.66 -14.78
N GLY A 278 -4.77 25.26 -15.67
CA GLY A 278 -4.02 26.16 -16.54
C GLY A 278 -2.76 25.54 -17.12
N ASP A 279 -2.12 26.25 -18.04
CA ASP A 279 -0.92 25.80 -18.69
C ASP A 279 0.29 25.70 -17.75
N ARG A 280 1.34 25.07 -18.22
CA ARG A 280 2.59 24.96 -17.46
C ARG A 280 3.19 26.34 -17.20
N GLY A 281 3.60 26.60 -15.94
CA GLY A 281 4.26 27.85 -15.56
C GLY A 281 3.30 29.02 -15.28
N THR A 282 1.97 28.84 -15.29
CA THR A 282 0.98 29.89 -15.02
C THR A 282 0.79 30.24 -13.53
N GLY A 283 1.50 29.57 -12.63
CA GLY A 283 1.44 29.87 -11.21
C GLY A 283 0.52 28.97 -10.38
N LYS A 284 -0.03 27.89 -10.93
CA LYS A 284 -0.92 26.94 -10.22
C LYS A 284 -0.36 26.50 -8.86
N SER A 285 0.87 26.02 -8.84
CA SER A 285 1.53 25.58 -7.59
C SER A 285 1.79 26.76 -6.63
N ALA A 286 1.95 27.99 -7.13
CA ALA A 286 2.11 29.17 -6.27
C ALA A 286 0.81 29.46 -5.50
N VAL A 287 -0.34 29.43 -6.18
CA VAL A 287 -1.66 29.55 -5.53
C VAL A 287 -1.82 28.49 -4.44
N ALA A 288 -1.46 27.25 -4.72
CA ALA A 288 -1.55 26.16 -3.77
C ALA A 288 -0.65 26.37 -2.54
N VAL A 289 0.61 26.78 -2.76
CA VAL A 289 1.58 27.03 -1.69
C VAL A 289 1.19 28.24 -0.84
N ASP A 290 0.75 29.32 -1.45
CA ASP A 290 0.28 30.52 -0.75
C ASP A 290 -0.94 30.20 0.12
N THR A 291 -1.86 29.35 -0.39
CA THR A 291 -3.01 28.88 0.39
C THR A 291 -2.56 28.11 1.64
N ILE A 292 -1.55 27.24 1.54
CA ILE A 292 -0.97 26.54 2.71
C ILE A 292 -0.40 27.55 3.71
N ILE A 293 0.43 28.48 3.25
CA ILE A 293 1.08 29.47 4.11
C ILE A 293 0.04 30.27 4.89
N ASN A 294 -1.08 30.59 4.25
CA ASN A 294 -2.16 31.37 4.86
C ASN A 294 -3.04 30.56 5.84
N GLN A 295 -2.86 29.23 5.94
CA GLN A 295 -3.51 28.44 7.00
C GLN A 295 -2.85 28.57 8.36
N LYS A 296 -1.80 29.36 8.51
CA LYS A 296 -1.15 29.60 9.80
C LYS A 296 -2.16 30.12 10.82
N ASN A 297 -2.25 29.49 11.99
CA ASN A 297 -3.17 29.79 13.08
C ASN A 297 -4.67 29.56 12.79
N THR A 298 -5.04 28.90 11.70
CA THR A 298 -6.43 28.55 11.40
C THR A 298 -6.86 27.19 11.96
N GLY A 299 -5.89 26.39 12.41
CA GLY A 299 -6.09 25.00 12.85
C GLY A 299 -6.25 23.99 11.70
N VAL A 300 -6.16 24.45 10.45
CA VAL A 300 -6.25 23.57 9.27
C VAL A 300 -4.93 22.82 9.07
N ILE A 301 -5.01 21.51 8.94
CA ILE A 301 -3.88 20.66 8.60
C ILE A 301 -3.77 20.59 7.08
N CYS A 302 -2.56 20.78 6.56
CA CYS A 302 -2.31 20.80 5.13
C CYS A 302 -1.60 19.52 4.67
N ILE A 303 -2.01 18.97 3.53
CA ILE A 303 -1.37 17.85 2.88
C ILE A 303 -1.07 18.25 1.44
N TYR A 304 0.21 18.29 1.10
CA TYR A 304 0.64 18.58 -0.26
C TYR A 304 1.15 17.30 -0.91
N VAL A 305 0.43 16.85 -1.94
CA VAL A 305 0.77 15.66 -2.70
C VAL A 305 1.49 16.08 -3.99
N ALA A 306 2.79 15.87 -4.04
CA ALA A 306 3.62 16.13 -5.22
C ALA A 306 3.66 14.88 -6.11
N ILE A 307 3.07 14.94 -7.31
CA ILE A 307 2.95 13.81 -8.22
C ILE A 307 3.81 14.04 -9.46
N GLY A 308 4.79 13.18 -9.71
CA GLY A 308 5.66 13.26 -10.87
C GLY A 308 6.48 14.55 -10.96
N GLN A 309 6.75 15.20 -9.82
CA GLN A 309 7.56 16.42 -9.76
C GLN A 309 9.06 16.10 -9.61
N LYS A 310 9.90 17.04 -10.00
CA LYS A 310 11.35 16.93 -9.77
C LYS A 310 11.66 17.04 -8.27
N ALA A 311 12.57 16.20 -7.77
CA ALA A 311 13.01 16.24 -6.38
C ALA A 311 13.50 17.64 -5.93
N SER A 312 14.17 18.40 -6.82
CA SER A 312 14.59 19.77 -6.56
C SER A 312 13.41 20.74 -6.33
N THR A 313 12.29 20.53 -7.00
CA THR A 313 11.06 21.33 -6.81
C THR A 313 10.46 21.07 -5.44
N ILE A 314 10.40 19.79 -5.04
CA ILE A 314 9.88 19.36 -3.73
C ILE A 314 10.77 19.89 -2.60
N ALA A 315 12.10 19.83 -2.78
CA ALA A 315 13.04 20.38 -1.80
C ALA A 315 12.88 21.91 -1.65
N ARG A 316 12.66 22.63 -2.76
CA ARG A 316 12.38 24.08 -2.72
C ARG A 316 11.07 24.38 -2.02
N LEU A 317 10.02 23.62 -2.31
CA LEU A 317 8.71 23.71 -1.64
C LEU A 317 8.86 23.54 -0.13
N SER A 318 9.52 22.46 0.31
CA SER A 318 9.75 22.18 1.73
C SER A 318 10.46 23.33 2.44
N ARG A 319 11.53 23.88 1.83
CA ARG A 319 12.22 25.06 2.36
C ARG A 319 11.36 26.31 2.40
N THR A 320 10.51 26.53 1.39
CA THR A 320 9.59 27.66 1.37
C THR A 320 8.58 27.55 2.52
N LEU A 321 7.94 26.41 2.72
CA LEU A 321 7.02 26.18 3.83
C LEU A 321 7.72 26.34 5.19
N GLU A 322 8.94 25.86 5.33
CA GLU A 322 9.75 26.04 6.54
C GLU A 322 10.07 27.52 6.83
N LYS A 323 10.46 28.28 5.80
CA LYS A 323 10.73 29.71 5.90
C LYS A 323 9.53 30.52 6.42
N TYR A 324 8.32 30.15 6.03
CA TYR A 324 7.10 30.83 6.45
C TYR A 324 6.44 30.21 7.70
N GLY A 325 7.06 29.17 8.29
CA GLY A 325 6.53 28.47 9.47
C GLY A 325 5.23 27.68 9.15
N ALA A 326 5.07 27.25 7.91
CA ALA A 326 3.93 26.47 7.46
C ALA A 326 4.20 24.96 7.46
N LYS A 327 5.44 24.56 7.69
CA LYS A 327 5.83 23.16 7.66
C LYS A 327 5.25 22.35 8.81
N ASP A 328 5.13 22.94 10.01
CA ASP A 328 4.74 22.25 11.24
C ASP A 328 3.31 21.67 11.18
N TYR A 329 2.43 22.26 10.37
CA TYR A 329 1.07 21.78 10.14
C TYR A 329 0.87 21.17 8.73
N THR A 330 1.98 20.88 8.03
CA THR A 330 1.93 20.38 6.65
C THR A 330 2.62 19.03 6.52
N ILE A 331 1.96 18.08 5.86
CA ILE A 331 2.54 16.81 5.40
C ILE A 331 2.83 16.93 3.91
N ILE A 332 4.03 16.56 3.47
CA ILE A 332 4.36 16.50 2.03
C ILE A 332 4.47 15.03 1.63
N VAL A 333 3.57 14.57 0.78
CA VAL A 333 3.62 13.23 0.16
C VAL A 333 4.22 13.38 -1.22
N ALA A 334 5.39 12.80 -1.45
CA ALA A 334 6.16 13.03 -2.66
C ALA A 334 6.37 11.74 -3.47
N ALA A 335 5.78 11.71 -4.66
CA ALA A 335 6.10 10.76 -5.72
C ALA A 335 6.87 11.50 -6.82
N THR A 336 8.19 11.38 -6.82
CA THR A 336 9.03 12.10 -7.78
C THR A 336 8.91 11.53 -9.19
N ALA A 337 9.30 12.33 -10.20
CA ALA A 337 9.31 11.90 -11.60
C ALA A 337 10.28 10.73 -11.89
N ALA A 338 11.22 10.46 -10.98
CA ALA A 338 12.16 9.34 -11.09
C ALA A 338 11.59 8.03 -10.48
N GLN A 339 10.49 8.12 -9.75
CA GLN A 339 9.82 6.95 -9.19
C GLN A 339 8.89 6.30 -10.20
N SER A 340 8.63 5.02 -10.02
CA SER A 340 7.76 4.23 -10.89
C SER A 340 6.32 4.76 -10.94
N ALA A 341 5.62 4.45 -12.02
CA ALA A 341 4.22 4.82 -12.20
C ALA A 341 3.30 4.35 -11.05
N PRO A 342 3.48 3.16 -10.47
CA PRO A 342 2.72 2.71 -9.31
C PRO A 342 2.79 3.65 -8.10
N LEU A 343 3.95 4.15 -7.76
CA LEU A 343 4.10 5.08 -6.66
C LEU A 343 3.44 6.44 -6.96
N GLN A 344 3.52 6.91 -8.21
CA GLN A 344 2.83 8.13 -8.62
C GLN A 344 1.29 7.96 -8.58
N TYR A 345 0.80 6.76 -8.93
CA TYR A 345 -0.62 6.39 -8.80
C TYR A 345 -1.08 6.38 -7.33
N LEU A 346 -0.28 5.80 -6.44
CA LEU A 346 -0.63 5.65 -5.03
C LEU A 346 -0.66 6.99 -4.28
N ALA A 347 0.17 7.95 -4.67
CA ALA A 347 0.42 9.19 -3.93
C ALA A 347 -0.83 9.98 -3.52
N PRO A 348 -1.79 10.30 -4.41
CA PRO A 348 -2.96 11.08 -4.01
C PRO A 348 -3.89 10.31 -3.05
N TYR A 349 -4.00 9.00 -3.21
CA TYR A 349 -4.77 8.16 -2.30
C TYR A 349 -4.10 8.07 -0.91
N ALA A 350 -2.79 7.90 -0.86
CA ALA A 350 -2.03 7.95 0.39
C ALA A 350 -2.23 9.29 1.11
N GLY A 351 -2.14 10.41 0.36
CA GLY A 351 -2.33 11.74 0.92
C GLY A 351 -3.72 11.94 1.52
N VAL A 352 -4.78 11.58 0.80
CA VAL A 352 -6.14 11.73 1.34
C VAL A 352 -6.39 10.81 2.53
N THR A 353 -5.85 9.59 2.54
CA THR A 353 -5.96 8.67 3.68
C THR A 353 -5.28 9.24 4.93
N MET A 354 -4.12 9.89 4.78
CA MET A 354 -3.47 10.62 5.88
C MET A 354 -4.36 11.78 6.36
N GLY A 355 -5.07 12.46 5.45
CA GLY A 355 -6.02 13.52 5.78
C GLY A 355 -7.25 13.04 6.53
N GLU A 356 -7.80 11.90 6.14
CA GLU A 356 -8.97 11.30 6.80
C GLU A 356 -8.72 10.97 8.27
N TYR A 357 -7.49 10.60 8.62
CA TYR A 357 -7.12 10.40 10.03
C TYR A 357 -7.39 11.64 10.88
N PHE A 358 -7.09 12.82 10.37
CA PHE A 358 -7.33 14.07 11.07
C PHE A 358 -8.80 14.52 10.97
N MET A 359 -9.44 14.29 9.83
CA MET A 359 -10.88 14.57 9.67
C MET A 359 -11.71 13.75 10.67
N ASP A 360 -11.34 12.48 10.93
CA ASP A 360 -12.01 11.63 11.91
C ASP A 360 -11.88 12.13 13.36
N GLN A 361 -10.87 12.98 13.63
CA GLN A 361 -10.69 13.68 14.90
C GLN A 361 -11.42 15.04 14.94
N GLY A 362 -12.27 15.32 13.96
CA GLY A 362 -13.00 16.60 13.87
C GLY A 362 -12.17 17.78 13.38
N LYS A 363 -10.94 17.54 12.86
CA LYS A 363 -10.08 18.60 12.34
C LYS A 363 -10.39 18.92 10.86
N ASP A 364 -10.12 20.14 10.45
CA ASP A 364 -10.22 20.54 9.05
C ASP A 364 -8.89 20.29 8.34
N VAL A 365 -8.97 19.73 7.14
CA VAL A 365 -7.81 19.35 6.33
C VAL A 365 -7.88 19.98 4.96
N LEU A 366 -6.76 20.47 4.45
CA LEU A 366 -6.57 20.94 3.08
C LEU A 366 -5.66 19.96 2.34
N CYS A 367 -6.20 19.26 1.34
CA CYS A 367 -5.44 18.38 0.45
C CYS A 367 -5.20 19.02 -0.91
N ILE A 368 -3.94 19.16 -1.29
CA ILE A 368 -3.53 19.68 -2.59
C ILE A 368 -2.91 18.55 -3.41
N TYR A 369 -3.37 18.35 -4.64
CA TYR A 369 -2.86 17.32 -5.55
C TYR A 369 -2.16 17.98 -6.74
N ASP A 370 -0.85 18.07 -6.72
CA ASP A 370 -0.04 18.77 -7.75
C ASP A 370 0.89 17.78 -8.49
N ASP A 371 0.50 17.26 -9.68
CA ASP A 371 -0.74 17.48 -10.39
C ASP A 371 -1.41 16.13 -10.77
N LEU A 372 -2.72 16.19 -10.93
CA LEU A 372 -3.50 15.01 -11.30
C LEU A 372 -3.41 14.67 -12.79
N SER A 373 -2.90 15.54 -13.65
CA SER A 373 -2.58 15.19 -15.03
C SER A 373 -1.48 14.13 -15.08
N LYS A 374 -0.44 14.24 -14.25
CA LYS A 374 0.62 13.22 -14.12
C LYS A 374 0.11 11.95 -13.47
N HIS A 375 -0.79 12.06 -12.49
CA HIS A 375 -1.48 10.92 -11.93
C HIS A 375 -2.21 10.09 -13.00
N ALA A 376 -2.97 10.76 -13.88
CA ALA A 376 -3.64 10.11 -14.99
C ALA A 376 -2.65 9.46 -15.99
N VAL A 377 -1.51 10.12 -16.27
CA VAL A 377 -0.46 9.55 -17.13
C VAL A 377 0.16 8.31 -16.48
N ALA A 378 0.42 8.32 -15.20
CA ALA A 378 0.92 7.15 -14.47
C ALA A 378 -0.09 5.98 -14.54
N TYR A 379 -1.37 6.26 -14.33
CA TYR A 379 -2.43 5.26 -14.44
C TYR A 379 -2.57 4.70 -15.87
N ARG A 380 -2.45 5.55 -16.88
CA ARG A 380 -2.41 5.13 -18.28
C ARG A 380 -1.24 4.18 -18.55
N ALA A 381 -0.04 4.52 -18.09
CA ALA A 381 1.14 3.68 -18.25
C ALA A 381 0.93 2.29 -17.61
N MET A 382 0.46 2.24 -16.36
CA MET A 382 0.14 0.99 -15.67
C MET A 382 -0.93 0.17 -16.42
N SER A 383 -1.99 0.82 -16.89
CA SER A 383 -3.09 0.15 -17.59
C SER A 383 -2.66 -0.46 -18.91
N LEU A 384 -1.80 0.22 -19.66
CA LEU A 384 -1.23 -0.32 -20.90
C LEU A 384 -0.32 -1.52 -20.64
N LEU A 385 0.52 -1.45 -19.60
CA LEU A 385 1.37 -2.57 -19.19
C LEU A 385 0.56 -3.78 -18.70
N LEU A 386 -0.57 -3.55 -18.02
CA LEU A 386 -1.55 -4.57 -17.64
C LEU A 386 -2.43 -5.05 -18.82
N ARG A 387 -2.16 -4.55 -20.03
CA ARG A 387 -2.90 -4.89 -21.26
C ARG A 387 -4.40 -4.59 -21.19
N ARG A 388 -4.81 -3.59 -20.41
CA ARG A 388 -6.19 -3.11 -20.43
C ARG A 388 -6.46 -2.40 -21.76
N PRO A 389 -7.65 -2.56 -22.35
CA PRO A 389 -7.97 -1.92 -23.62
C PRO A 389 -7.91 -0.39 -23.50
N PRO A 390 -7.15 0.30 -24.37
CA PRO A 390 -7.07 1.76 -24.35
C PRO A 390 -8.31 2.40 -24.98
N GLY A 391 -8.73 3.52 -24.39
CA GLY A 391 -9.73 4.42 -24.95
C GLY A 391 -9.11 5.66 -25.63
N ARG A 392 -9.79 6.80 -25.56
CA ARG A 392 -9.33 8.08 -26.10
C ARG A 392 -7.98 8.47 -25.49
N GLU A 393 -7.03 8.92 -26.30
CA GLU A 393 -5.67 9.30 -25.90
C GLU A 393 -4.91 8.19 -25.15
N ALA A 394 -5.27 6.93 -25.44
CA ALA A 394 -4.76 5.73 -24.78
C ALA A 394 -5.03 5.65 -23.26
N TYR A 395 -5.91 6.48 -22.71
CA TYR A 395 -6.37 6.33 -21.35
C TYR A 395 -7.33 5.13 -21.23
N PRO A 396 -7.31 4.41 -20.11
CA PRO A 396 -8.30 3.37 -19.85
C PRO A 396 -9.69 3.99 -19.62
N GLY A 397 -10.75 3.24 -19.90
CA GLY A 397 -12.13 3.75 -19.82
C GLY A 397 -12.57 4.19 -18.41
N ASP A 398 -11.87 3.73 -17.37
CA ASP A 398 -12.16 4.03 -15.97
C ASP A 398 -11.34 5.20 -15.38
N VAL A 399 -10.66 6.00 -16.22
CA VAL A 399 -9.88 7.16 -15.72
C VAL A 399 -10.74 8.21 -15.03
N PHE A 400 -12.00 8.35 -15.44
CA PHE A 400 -12.95 9.20 -14.73
C PHE A 400 -13.22 8.67 -13.31
N TYR A 401 -13.43 7.38 -13.17
CA TYR A 401 -13.63 6.74 -11.87
C TYR A 401 -12.39 6.85 -10.96
N LEU A 402 -11.19 6.82 -11.54
CA LEU A 402 -9.94 7.08 -10.82
C LEU A 402 -9.98 8.40 -10.04
N HIS A 403 -10.39 9.47 -10.69
CA HIS A 403 -10.44 10.80 -10.09
C HIS A 403 -11.68 11.03 -9.25
N SER A 404 -12.84 10.51 -9.64
CA SER A 404 -14.08 10.67 -8.88
C SER A 404 -14.00 10.02 -7.52
N ARG A 405 -13.53 8.76 -7.42
CA ARG A 405 -13.38 8.09 -6.12
C ARG A 405 -12.35 8.74 -5.18
N LEU A 406 -11.34 9.44 -5.73
CA LEU A 406 -10.41 10.25 -4.96
C LEU A 406 -11.09 11.51 -4.41
N LEU A 407 -11.75 12.25 -5.28
CA LEU A 407 -12.31 13.56 -4.93
C LEU A 407 -13.59 13.46 -4.09
N GLU A 408 -14.37 12.38 -4.23
CA GLU A 408 -15.54 12.14 -3.40
C GLU A 408 -15.20 11.95 -1.90
N ARG A 409 -13.95 11.66 -1.58
CA ARG A 409 -13.45 11.60 -0.20
C ARG A 409 -13.31 12.97 0.44
N ALA A 410 -13.23 14.03 -0.37
CA ALA A 410 -13.29 15.42 0.11
C ALA A 410 -14.76 15.78 0.42
N ALA A 411 -15.01 16.11 1.67
CA ALA A 411 -16.34 16.46 2.16
C ALA A 411 -16.24 17.21 3.49
N ARG A 412 -17.32 17.86 3.90
CA ARG A 412 -17.54 18.28 5.26
C ARG A 412 -18.48 17.31 5.95
N ARG A 413 -18.10 16.82 7.11
CA ARG A 413 -18.89 15.85 7.88
C ARG A 413 -19.77 16.56 8.90
N ASN A 414 -20.92 15.97 9.18
CA ASN A 414 -21.77 16.42 10.25
C ASN A 414 -21.23 16.00 11.64
N GLU A 415 -21.79 16.55 12.71
CA GLU A 415 -21.32 16.29 14.07
C GLU A 415 -21.53 14.83 14.51
N GLN A 416 -22.58 14.17 13.99
CA GLN A 416 -22.87 12.76 14.30
C GLN A 416 -21.82 11.82 13.69
N ALA A 417 -21.27 12.21 12.54
CA ALA A 417 -20.18 11.50 11.86
C ALA A 417 -18.78 11.92 12.34
N GLY A 418 -18.67 12.70 13.45
CA GLY A 418 -17.42 13.13 14.04
C GLY A 418 -16.95 14.53 13.63
N GLY A 419 -17.67 15.23 12.76
CA GLY A 419 -17.28 16.55 12.28
C GLY A 419 -16.06 16.54 11.37
N GLY A 420 -15.37 17.68 11.27
CA GLY A 420 -14.19 17.86 10.42
C GLY A 420 -14.50 17.97 8.94
N SER A 421 -13.48 18.31 8.16
CA SER A 421 -13.62 18.44 6.72
C SER A 421 -12.31 18.11 5.98
N ILE A 422 -12.43 17.68 4.72
CA ILE A 422 -11.33 17.65 3.76
C ILE A 422 -11.70 18.54 2.59
N THR A 423 -10.93 19.60 2.40
CA THR A 423 -11.00 20.47 1.22
C THR A 423 -9.98 20.01 0.21
N ALA A 424 -10.37 19.77 -1.03
CA ALA A 424 -9.49 19.32 -2.08
C ALA A 424 -9.19 20.41 -3.10
N LEU A 425 -7.91 20.66 -3.36
CA LEU A 425 -7.43 21.54 -4.44
C LEU A 425 -6.65 20.70 -5.46
N PRO A 426 -7.33 19.99 -6.38
CA PRO A 426 -6.69 19.34 -7.49
C PRO A 426 -6.10 20.36 -8.47
N VAL A 427 -4.87 20.07 -8.93
CA VAL A 427 -4.20 20.85 -9.96
C VAL A 427 -4.20 20.05 -11.25
N ILE A 428 -4.60 20.68 -12.36
CA ILE A 428 -4.56 20.08 -13.70
C ILE A 428 -3.75 20.96 -14.64
N GLU A 429 -2.92 20.33 -15.46
CA GLU A 429 -2.15 20.97 -16.50
C GLU A 429 -2.90 20.89 -17.84
N THR A 430 -3.07 22.05 -18.48
CA THR A 430 -3.59 22.15 -19.86
C THR A 430 -2.44 22.37 -20.83
N LEU A 431 -2.71 22.13 -22.10
CA LEU A 431 -1.81 22.42 -23.23
C LEU A 431 -2.43 23.51 -24.10
N ALA A 432 -1.74 24.63 -24.25
CA ALA A 432 -2.19 25.78 -25.07
C ALA A 432 -3.61 26.29 -24.70
N GLY A 433 -3.95 26.26 -23.42
CA GLY A 433 -5.26 26.70 -22.93
C GLY A 433 -6.42 25.76 -23.25
N ASP A 434 -6.16 24.55 -23.76
CA ASP A 434 -7.20 23.59 -24.11
C ASP A 434 -7.82 22.96 -22.85
N VAL A 435 -8.93 23.56 -22.38
CA VAL A 435 -9.78 23.00 -21.32
C VAL A 435 -10.72 21.90 -21.81
N GLY A 436 -10.82 21.68 -23.15
CA GLY A 436 -11.59 20.60 -23.77
C GLY A 436 -10.84 19.28 -23.86
N GLY A 437 -9.59 19.22 -23.43
CA GLY A 437 -8.80 18.01 -23.33
C GLY A 437 -9.45 16.93 -22.44
N TYR A 438 -9.09 15.67 -22.67
CA TYR A 438 -9.77 14.53 -22.02
C TYR A 438 -9.76 14.57 -20.48
N ILE A 439 -8.63 14.89 -19.88
CA ILE A 439 -8.50 15.00 -18.42
C ILE A 439 -9.18 16.26 -17.86
N PRO A 440 -8.98 17.49 -18.42
CA PRO A 440 -9.72 18.67 -17.99
C PRO A 440 -11.23 18.49 -18.00
N VAL A 441 -11.79 17.94 -19.09
CA VAL A 441 -13.24 17.73 -19.23
C VAL A 441 -13.79 16.75 -18.19
N SER A 442 -13.06 15.69 -17.85
CA SER A 442 -13.49 14.74 -16.83
C SER A 442 -13.69 15.41 -15.46
N TYR A 443 -12.89 16.44 -15.15
CA TYR A 443 -13.01 17.22 -13.91
C TYR A 443 -14.18 18.22 -13.93
N THR A 444 -14.42 18.88 -15.04
CA THR A 444 -15.55 19.81 -15.16
C THR A 444 -16.88 19.08 -14.99
N HIS A 445 -16.97 17.85 -15.47
CA HIS A 445 -18.15 17.00 -15.25
C HIS A 445 -18.34 16.57 -13.79
N LEU A 446 -17.26 16.27 -13.06
CA LEU A 446 -17.33 15.97 -11.62
C LEU A 446 -17.85 17.17 -10.80
N ARG A 447 -17.59 18.41 -11.27
CA ARG A 447 -18.00 19.65 -10.60
C ARG A 447 -19.41 20.11 -10.95
N ALA A 448 -19.93 19.75 -12.11
CA ALA A 448 -21.22 20.23 -12.61
C ALA A 448 -22.42 19.90 -11.69
N HIS A 449 -22.26 19.02 -10.71
CA HIS A 449 -23.31 18.66 -9.76
C HIS A 449 -23.28 19.48 -8.46
N GLU A 450 -22.26 20.32 -8.23
CA GLU A 450 -22.11 21.06 -6.96
C GLU A 450 -22.54 22.56 -7.05
N THR A 451 -22.77 23.08 -8.21
CA THR A 451 -23.08 24.50 -8.42
C THR A 451 -24.60 24.84 -8.43
N LYS A 452 -25.44 23.99 -7.85
CA LYS A 452 -26.83 24.30 -7.57
C LYS A 452 -27.04 24.40 -6.06
N ALA A 453 -26.55 25.46 -5.47
CA ALA A 453 -27.04 26.01 -4.21
C ALA A 453 -27.11 27.53 -4.33
#